data_53c7c9fa3ea442fa7e3ece12e37a348a
#
_entry.id   53c7c9fa3ea442fa7e3ece12e37a348a
#
_cell.length_a   1.000
_cell.length_b   1.000
_cell.length_c   1.000
_cell.angle_alpha   90.00
_cell.angle_beta   90.00
_cell.angle_gamma   90.00
#
_symmetry.space_group_name_H-M   'P 1'
#
loop_
_entity.id
_entity.type
_entity.pdbx_description
1 polymer ?
#
loop_
_entity_poly.entity_id
_entity_poly.type
_entity_poly.pdbx_seq_one_letter_code
_entity_poly.pdbx_strand_id
1 'polypeptide(L)'
;MGDRDDSRWTAGQASDTVGGMTWGEVELEPEVADWLESLDDQRWAQALFHLDLLEEKGALLGEPYTRQLSGKLRELRFYCGGERIRIAYWIAPGRRIIALTVFAKTKTRERAEISRAARAMARCQQEGHTADEEDGSR
;
A
#
# COMPACT_ATOMS: atom_id res chain seq x y z
N MET A 1 16.64 11.70 -12.26
CA MET A 1 16.79 10.91 -11.94
C MET A 1 16.11 9.72 -11.47
N GLY A 2 16.03 8.68 -12.24
CA GLY A 2 15.41 7.46 -11.89
C GLY A 2 16.03 6.77 -10.71
N ASP A 3 17.28 7.07 -10.50
CA ASP A 3 17.97 6.42 -9.41
C ASP A 3 17.39 6.72 -8.07
N ARG A 4 16.85 7.90 -7.93
CA ARG A 4 16.30 8.28 -6.68
C ARG A 4 15.16 7.38 -6.24
N ASP A 5 14.37 6.93 -7.21
CA ASP A 5 13.24 6.08 -6.90
C ASP A 5 13.68 4.76 -6.35
N ASP A 6 14.66 4.17 -6.98
CA ASP A 6 15.09 2.85 -6.57
C ASP A 6 15.69 2.87 -5.19
N SER A 7 16.30 3.98 -4.81
CA SER A 7 16.99 4.02 -3.55
C SER A 7 16.14 4.47 -2.39
N ARG A 8 14.96 5.03 -2.66
CA ARG A 8 14.17 5.60 -1.58
C ARG A 8 13.41 4.56 -0.78
N TRP A 9 12.84 3.57 -1.42
CA TRP A 9 12.06 2.59 -0.70
C TRP A 9 12.07 1.25 -1.38
N THR A 10 12.38 0.23 -0.60
CA THR A 10 12.26 -1.16 -1.04
C THR A 10 11.80 -1.96 0.16
N ALA A 11 11.24 -3.12 -0.09
CA ALA A 11 10.83 -3.99 0.99
C ALA A 11 12.01 -4.39 1.85
N GLY A 12 13.15 -4.55 1.24
CA GLY A 12 14.34 -4.93 1.99
C GLY A 12 14.75 -3.89 3.01
N GLN A 13 14.59 -2.61 2.63
CA GLN A 13 14.95 -1.55 3.54
C GLN A 13 14.08 -1.55 4.78
N ALA A 14 12.79 -1.75 4.59
CA ALA A 14 11.88 -1.77 5.71
C ALA A 14 12.22 -2.94 6.64
N SER A 15 12.51 -4.07 6.07
CA SER A 15 12.86 -5.24 6.85
C SER A 15 14.11 -5.00 7.67
N ASP A 16 15.11 -4.38 7.05
CA ASP A 16 16.35 -4.10 7.73
C ASP A 16 16.12 -3.16 8.90
N THR A 17 15.29 -2.16 8.67
CA THR A 17 15.03 -1.15 9.68
C THR A 17 14.46 -1.74 10.94
N VAL A 18 13.58 -2.71 10.79
CA VAL A 18 12.95 -3.30 11.96
C VAL A 18 13.61 -4.60 12.39
N GLY A 19 14.83 -4.80 11.95
CA GLY A 19 15.55 -5.98 12.40
C GLY A 19 15.01 -7.28 11.86
N GLY A 20 14.38 -7.23 10.73
CA GLY A 20 13.89 -8.44 10.11
C GLY A 20 12.56 -8.94 10.64
N MET A 21 11.97 -8.22 11.57
CA MET A 21 10.73 -8.66 12.17
C MET A 21 9.54 -7.98 11.50
N THR A 22 9.18 -8.43 10.32
CA THR A 22 8.02 -7.90 9.63
C THR A 22 6.95 -8.97 9.53
N TRP A 23 5.71 -8.52 9.45
CA TRP A 23 4.59 -9.43 9.27
C TRP A 23 4.51 -9.90 7.83
N GLY A 24 4.79 -9.01 6.90
CA GLY A 24 4.70 -9.32 5.49
C GLY A 24 5.51 -8.35 4.67
N GLU A 25 5.15 -8.24 3.40
CA GLU A 25 5.89 -7.40 2.47
C GLU A 25 4.94 -6.49 1.72
N VAL A 26 5.23 -5.19 1.74
CA VAL A 26 4.41 -4.22 1.02
C VAL A 26 4.89 -4.10 -0.42
N GLU A 27 3.94 -4.18 -1.35
CA GLU A 27 4.20 -3.98 -2.77
C GLU A 27 3.35 -2.80 -3.21
N LEU A 28 3.93 -1.93 -4.02
CA LEU A 28 3.24 -0.72 -4.45
C LEU A 28 2.85 -0.82 -5.91
N GLU A 29 1.55 -0.64 -6.19
CA GLU A 29 1.12 -0.49 -7.56
C GLU A 29 1.63 0.84 -8.10
N PRO A 30 1.73 1.00 -9.41
CA PRO A 30 2.35 2.20 -9.99
C PRO A 30 1.77 3.51 -9.47
N GLU A 31 0.47 3.57 -9.28
CA GLU A 31 -0.14 4.81 -8.80
C GLU A 31 0.43 5.21 -7.43
N VAL A 32 0.59 4.24 -6.54
CA VAL A 32 1.08 4.54 -5.21
C VAL A 32 2.57 4.86 -5.25
N ALA A 33 3.32 4.10 -6.05
CA ALA A 33 4.74 4.35 -6.21
C ALA A 33 4.99 5.76 -6.76
N ASP A 34 4.22 6.15 -7.78
CA ASP A 34 4.37 7.47 -8.37
C ASP A 34 4.02 8.57 -7.37
N TRP A 35 2.96 8.36 -6.62
CA TRP A 35 2.59 9.33 -5.60
C TRP A 35 3.71 9.50 -4.58
N LEU A 36 4.26 8.40 -4.12
CA LEU A 36 5.32 8.44 -3.12
C LEU A 36 6.53 9.20 -3.63
N GLU A 37 6.88 9.00 -4.89
CA GLU A 37 8.01 9.70 -5.50
C GLU A 37 7.76 11.19 -5.63
N SER A 38 6.52 11.60 -5.72
CA SER A 38 6.19 13.01 -5.91
C SER A 38 6.34 13.82 -4.63
N LEU A 39 6.53 13.18 -3.50
CA LEU A 39 6.54 13.86 -2.21
C LEU A 39 7.89 14.48 -1.92
N ASP A 40 7.88 15.60 -1.19
CA ASP A 40 9.12 16.16 -0.70
C ASP A 40 9.64 15.24 0.43
N ASP A 41 10.82 15.53 0.91
CA ASP A 41 11.47 14.65 1.87
C ASP A 41 10.67 14.48 3.16
N GLN A 42 10.07 15.54 3.63
CA GLN A 42 9.32 15.48 4.88
C GLN A 42 8.07 14.63 4.73
N ARG A 43 7.32 14.85 3.65
CA ARG A 43 6.12 14.06 3.41
C ARG A 43 6.46 12.61 3.09
N TRP A 44 7.53 12.42 2.37
CA TRP A 44 7.99 11.07 2.06
C TRP A 44 8.28 10.30 3.36
N ALA A 45 8.94 10.96 4.30
CA ALA A 45 9.24 10.30 5.57
C ALA A 45 7.96 9.93 6.33
N GLN A 46 6.97 10.80 6.29
CA GLN A 46 5.69 10.53 6.94
C GLN A 46 4.99 9.34 6.31
N ALA A 47 4.97 9.32 4.97
CA ALA A 47 4.33 8.23 4.26
C ALA A 47 5.07 6.92 4.51
N LEU A 48 6.38 6.96 4.46
CA LEU A 48 7.18 5.77 4.66
C LEU A 48 6.99 5.19 6.05
N PHE A 49 6.89 6.06 7.05
CA PHE A 49 6.64 5.58 8.41
C PHE A 49 5.39 4.71 8.48
N HIS A 50 4.33 5.15 7.81
CA HIS A 50 3.08 4.43 7.87
C HIS A 50 3.08 3.17 7.01
N LEU A 51 3.78 3.22 5.88
CA LEU A 51 3.95 2.01 5.08
C LEU A 51 4.78 0.98 5.82
N ASP A 52 5.81 1.43 6.52
CA ASP A 52 6.62 0.52 7.33
C ASP A 52 5.79 -0.09 8.46
N LEU A 53 4.94 0.73 9.07
CA LEU A 53 4.07 0.24 10.13
C LEU A 53 3.15 -0.85 9.61
N LEU A 54 2.61 -0.63 8.42
CA LEU A 54 1.75 -1.62 7.78
C LEU A 54 2.53 -2.91 7.50
N GLU A 55 3.75 -2.78 7.04
CA GLU A 55 4.57 -3.95 6.75
C GLU A 55 4.91 -4.71 8.02
N GLU A 56 5.15 -3.98 9.09
CA GLU A 56 5.51 -4.60 10.35
C GLU A 56 4.34 -5.32 11.01
N LYS A 57 3.15 -4.73 10.94
CA LYS A 57 2.00 -5.27 11.65
C LYS A 57 1.01 -6.03 10.75
N GLY A 58 0.98 -5.70 9.48
CA GLY A 58 0.14 -6.38 8.52
C GLY A 58 -1.31 -6.50 8.93
N ALA A 59 -1.79 -7.72 8.96
CA ALA A 59 -3.19 -7.97 9.29
C ALA A 59 -3.55 -7.58 10.72
N LEU A 60 -2.55 -7.38 11.56
CA LEU A 60 -2.79 -7.02 12.95
C LEU A 60 -2.91 -5.52 13.16
N LEU A 61 -2.63 -4.72 12.14
CA LEU A 61 -2.71 -3.28 12.26
C LEU A 61 -4.17 -2.85 12.19
N GLY A 62 -4.67 -2.30 13.28
CA GLY A 62 -6.06 -1.91 13.35
C GLY A 62 -6.24 -0.40 13.39
N GLU A 63 -7.42 0.02 13.83
CA GLU A 63 -7.72 1.42 13.96
C GLU A 63 -6.85 2.05 15.02
N PRO A 64 -6.52 3.30 14.85
CA PRO A 64 -7.02 4.22 13.83
C PRO A 64 -6.24 4.19 12.51
N TYR A 65 -5.25 3.32 12.41
CA TYR A 65 -4.36 3.32 11.26
C TYR A 65 -4.94 2.67 10.03
N THR A 66 -5.85 1.71 10.21
CA THR A 66 -6.45 1.02 9.09
C THR A 66 -7.95 0.89 9.30
N ARG A 67 -8.64 0.62 8.20
CA ARG A 67 -10.08 0.44 8.24
C ARG A 67 -10.48 -0.49 7.10
N GLN A 68 -11.42 -1.39 7.37
CA GLN A 68 -11.94 -2.24 6.33
C GLN A 68 -12.94 -1.46 5.48
N LEU A 69 -12.85 -1.61 4.17
CA LEU A 69 -13.75 -0.92 3.27
C LEU A 69 -14.82 -1.86 2.72
N SER A 70 -14.40 -2.98 2.17
CA SER A 70 -15.35 -3.91 1.56
C SER A 70 -14.62 -5.22 1.32
N GLY A 71 -15.11 -6.30 1.93
CA GLY A 71 -14.46 -7.59 1.76
C GLY A 71 -13.00 -7.53 2.16
N LYS A 72 -12.13 -7.86 1.23
CA LYS A 72 -10.70 -7.86 1.48
C LYS A 72 -10.05 -6.50 1.28
N LEU A 73 -10.82 -5.54 0.80
CA LEU A 73 -10.29 -4.20 0.56
C LEU A 73 -10.23 -3.41 1.85
N ARG A 74 -9.06 -2.88 2.16
CA ARG A 74 -8.85 -2.09 3.36
C ARG A 74 -8.15 -0.80 2.98
N GLU A 75 -8.07 0.13 3.92
CA GLU A 75 -7.34 1.37 3.66
C GLU A 75 -6.42 1.69 4.82
N LEU A 76 -5.27 2.24 4.49
CA LEU A 76 -4.31 2.79 5.43
C LEU A 76 -4.59 4.28 5.53
N ARG A 77 -4.68 4.79 6.74
CA ARG A 77 -5.13 6.16 7.01
C ARG A 77 -4.08 6.92 7.78
N PHE A 78 -3.66 8.07 7.25
CA PHE A 78 -2.68 8.88 7.97
C PHE A 78 -2.69 10.31 7.45
N TYR A 79 -2.04 11.18 8.21
CA TYR A 79 -1.84 12.55 7.77
C TYR A 79 -0.48 12.66 7.11
N CYS A 80 -0.43 13.40 6.02
CA CYS A 80 0.80 13.60 5.28
C CYS A 80 0.80 15.04 4.80
N GLY A 81 1.70 15.84 5.37
CA GLY A 81 1.73 17.25 5.05
C GLY A 81 0.44 17.98 5.39
N GLY A 82 -0.25 17.52 6.41
CA GLY A 82 -1.50 18.15 6.81
C GLY A 82 -2.72 17.63 6.09
N GLU A 83 -2.54 16.81 5.08
CA GLU A 83 -3.66 16.23 4.36
C GLU A 83 -3.97 14.84 4.88
N ARG A 84 -5.25 14.49 4.87
CA ARG A 84 -5.65 13.14 5.25
C ARG A 84 -5.51 12.24 4.04
N ILE A 85 -4.53 11.33 4.11
CA ILE A 85 -4.24 10.44 3.00
C ILE A 85 -4.82 9.07 3.27
N ARG A 86 -5.31 8.46 2.20
CA ARG A 86 -5.85 7.11 2.22
C ARG A 86 -5.16 6.29 1.16
N ILE A 87 -4.59 5.15 1.56
CA ILE A 87 -4.01 4.21 0.61
C ILE A 87 -4.81 2.93 0.71
N ALA A 88 -5.49 2.57 -0.36
CA ALA A 88 -6.27 1.34 -0.38
C ALA A 88 -5.35 0.17 -0.64
N TYR A 89 -5.54 -0.93 0.09
CA TYR A 89 -4.69 -2.10 -0.05
C TYR A 89 -5.49 -3.36 0.24
N TRP A 90 -4.91 -4.49 -0.13
CA TRP A 90 -5.44 -5.80 0.26
C TRP A 90 -4.27 -6.72 0.51
N ILE A 91 -4.51 -7.79 1.24
CA ILE A 91 -3.46 -8.72 1.60
C ILE A 91 -3.63 -9.97 0.78
N ALA A 92 -2.70 -10.18 -0.14
CA ALA A 92 -2.71 -11.34 -1.03
C ALA A 92 -2.02 -12.52 -0.35
N PRO A 93 -2.20 -13.73 -0.91
CA PRO A 93 -1.53 -14.90 -0.36
C PRO A 93 -0.03 -14.68 -0.23
N GLY A 94 0.55 -15.27 0.80
CA GLY A 94 1.98 -15.10 1.04
C GLY A 94 2.32 -13.85 1.80
N ARG A 95 1.32 -13.28 2.47
CA ARG A 95 1.53 -12.05 3.26
C ARG A 95 2.02 -10.90 2.41
N ARG A 96 1.54 -10.83 1.19
CA ARG A 96 1.87 -9.73 0.30
C ARG A 96 0.81 -8.66 0.48
N ILE A 97 1.25 -7.47 0.88
CA ILE A 97 0.35 -6.35 1.15
C ILE A 97 0.42 -5.43 -0.05
N ILE A 98 -0.61 -5.44 -0.87
CA ILE A 98 -0.57 -4.74 -2.15
C ILE A 98 -1.29 -3.42 -2.05
N ALA A 99 -0.53 -2.32 -2.12
CA ALA A 99 -1.07 -0.97 -2.08
C ALA A 99 -1.54 -0.61 -3.49
N LEU A 100 -2.83 -0.32 -3.61
CA LEU A 100 -3.49 -0.21 -4.91
C LEU A 100 -3.66 1.21 -5.40
N THR A 101 -4.26 2.05 -4.58
CA THR A 101 -4.58 3.42 -4.96
C THR A 101 -4.33 4.35 -3.79
N VAL A 102 -4.19 5.63 -4.09
CA VAL A 102 -3.98 6.64 -3.05
C VAL A 102 -4.82 7.86 -3.38
N PHE A 103 -5.37 8.48 -2.34
CA PHE A 103 -6.09 9.74 -2.54
C PHE A 103 -6.09 10.54 -1.25
N ALA A 104 -6.31 11.86 -1.39
CA ALA A 104 -6.49 12.73 -0.25
C ALA A 104 -7.97 12.78 0.05
N LYS A 105 -8.35 12.48 1.30
CA LYS A 105 -9.76 12.40 1.66
C LYS A 105 -10.40 13.78 1.66
N THR A 106 -11.52 13.87 0.96
CA THR A 106 -12.34 15.07 0.97
C THR A 106 -13.77 14.65 1.29
N LYS A 107 -14.64 15.64 1.44
CA LYS A 107 -16.00 15.34 1.85
C LYS A 107 -16.80 14.60 0.80
N THR A 108 -16.48 14.77 -0.47
CA THR A 108 -17.37 14.33 -1.53
C THR A 108 -16.86 13.21 -2.42
N ARG A 109 -15.61 12.80 -2.26
CA ARG A 109 -15.04 11.84 -3.19
C ARG A 109 -14.87 10.42 -2.70
N GLU A 110 -15.15 10.20 -1.45
CA GLU A 110 -14.78 8.93 -0.84
C GLU A 110 -15.41 7.72 -1.55
N ARG A 111 -16.69 7.84 -1.90
CA ARG A 111 -17.37 6.70 -2.51
C ARG A 111 -16.77 6.34 -3.87
N ALA A 112 -16.49 7.36 -4.67
CA ALA A 112 -15.88 7.12 -5.99
C ALA A 112 -14.49 6.51 -5.83
N GLU A 113 -13.75 6.95 -4.83
CA GLU A 113 -12.40 6.43 -4.61
C GLU A 113 -12.45 4.99 -4.13
N ILE A 114 -13.42 4.65 -3.32
CA ILE A 114 -13.57 3.25 -2.88
C ILE A 114 -13.91 2.36 -4.06
N SER A 115 -14.79 2.83 -4.94
CA SER A 115 -15.12 2.07 -6.15
C SER A 115 -13.90 1.89 -7.04
N ARG A 116 -13.11 2.93 -7.19
CA ARG A 116 -11.89 2.85 -8.00
C ARG A 116 -10.91 1.84 -7.40
N ALA A 117 -10.77 1.87 -6.08
CA ALA A 117 -9.89 0.94 -5.41
C ALA A 117 -10.38 -0.50 -5.54
N ALA A 118 -11.68 -0.70 -5.48
CA ALA A 118 -12.24 -2.04 -5.63
C ALA A 118 -11.96 -2.60 -7.02
N ARG A 119 -12.05 -1.74 -8.04
CA ARG A 119 -11.72 -2.18 -9.40
C ARG A 119 -10.24 -2.51 -9.53
N ALA A 120 -9.39 -1.71 -8.88
CA ALA A 120 -7.96 -1.98 -8.90
C ALA A 120 -7.65 -3.30 -8.21
N MET A 121 -8.35 -3.58 -7.11
CA MET A 121 -8.15 -4.85 -6.41
C MET A 121 -8.56 -6.02 -7.30
N ALA A 122 -9.69 -5.87 -7.99
CA ALA A 122 -10.16 -6.94 -8.85
C ALA A 122 -9.16 -7.23 -9.97
N ARG A 123 -8.60 -6.18 -10.57
CA ARG A 123 -7.58 -6.37 -11.59
C ARG A 123 -6.35 -7.04 -11.02
N CYS A 124 -5.93 -6.60 -9.85
CA CYS A 124 -4.76 -7.16 -9.20
C CYS A 124 -4.97 -8.65 -8.89
N GLN A 125 -6.15 -9.00 -8.41
CA GLN A 125 -6.46 -10.39 -8.10
C GLN A 125 -6.43 -11.25 -9.37
N GLN A 126 -6.99 -10.72 -10.44
CA GLN A 126 -6.98 -11.45 -11.70
C GLN A 126 -5.59 -11.66 -12.23
N GLU A 127 -4.78 -10.62 -12.19
CA GLU A 127 -3.43 -10.70 -12.71
C GLU A 127 -2.57 -11.64 -11.87
N GLY A 128 -2.67 -11.49 -10.56
CA GLY A 128 -1.92 -12.36 -9.67
C GLY A 128 -2.39 -13.79 -9.73
N HIS A 129 -3.70 -13.97 -9.86
CA HIS A 129 -4.26 -15.30 -9.96
C HIS A 129 -3.81 -15.98 -11.25
N THR A 130 -3.82 -15.23 -12.35
CA THR A 130 -3.38 -15.77 -13.61
C THR A 130 -1.91 -16.14 -13.55
N ALA A 131 -1.11 -15.29 -12.98
CA ALA A 131 0.32 -15.57 -12.86
C ALA A 131 0.56 -16.79 -12.00
N ASP A 132 -0.18 -16.91 -10.92
CA ASP A 132 -0.04 -18.06 -10.03
C ASP A 132 -0.45 -19.33 -10.72
N GLU A 133 -1.52 -19.28 -11.48
CA GLU A 133 -1.96 -20.44 -12.22
C GLU A 133 -0.93 -20.89 -13.22
N GLU A 134 -0.34 -19.93 -13.90
CA GLU A 134 0.69 -20.25 -14.86
C GLU A 134 1.86 -20.94 -14.18
N ASP A 135 2.28 -20.38 -13.08
CA ASP A 135 3.38 -20.97 -12.35
C ASP A 135 3.04 -22.35 -11.85
N GLY A 136 1.83 -22.53 -11.38
CA GLY A 136 1.43 -23.79 -10.81
C GLY A 136 1.27 -24.88 -11.84
N SER A 137 0.93 -24.52 -13.05
CA SER A 137 0.68 -25.53 -14.05
C SER A 137 1.93 -25.96 -14.78
N ARG A 138 3.02 -25.34 -14.54
CA ARG A 138 4.27 -25.72 -15.18
C ARG A 138 5.16 -26.45 -14.19
#